data_27ea4749e7c95b95e6051d37ef43955f
#
_entry.id   27ea4749e7c95b95e6051d37ef43955f
#
_cell.length_a   1.000
_cell.length_b   1.000
_cell.length_c   1.000
_cell.angle_alpha   90.00
_cell.angle_beta   90.00
_cell.angle_gamma   90.00
#
_symmetry.space_group_name_H-M   'P 1'
#
loop_
_entity.id
_entity.type
_entity.pdbx_description
1 polymer ?
#
loop_
_entity_poly.entity_id
_entity_poly.type
_entity_poly.pdbx_seq_one_letter_code
_entity_poly.pdbx_strand_id
1 'polypeptide(L)'
;MSKQRIRIFVTGRVQGVFFRQTLKAKAKQNDVYGWVKNLNDGRVEAILEGNTENVSRLVEWAYSGPANAIVEDVEIQNEKFTGEFSRFEVTY
;
A
#
# COMPACT_ATOMS: atom_id res chain seq x y z
N MET A 1 -12.21 4.64 -17.65
CA MET A 1 -11.33 3.75 -16.88
C MET A 1 -11.86 3.62 -15.47
N SER A 2 -11.79 2.43 -14.90
CA SER A 2 -12.32 2.22 -13.57
C SER A 2 -11.34 2.66 -12.50
N LYS A 3 -11.90 3.15 -11.40
CA LYS A 3 -11.17 3.52 -10.19
C LYS A 3 -11.45 2.49 -9.13
N GLN A 4 -10.47 2.31 -8.24
CA GLN A 4 -10.55 1.29 -7.20
C GLN A 4 -9.96 1.83 -5.90
N ARG A 5 -10.49 1.33 -4.78
CA ARG A 5 -9.91 1.53 -3.45
C ARG A 5 -9.66 0.17 -2.83
N ILE A 6 -8.43 -0.06 -2.42
CA ILE A 6 -8.01 -1.30 -1.76
C ILE A 6 -7.36 -0.95 -0.43
N ARG A 7 -7.74 -1.67 0.61
CA ARG A 7 -7.02 -1.66 1.89
C ARG A 7 -6.20 -2.93 1.95
N ILE A 8 -4.93 -2.82 2.34
CA ILE A 8 -4.09 -3.99 2.55
C ILE A 8 -3.51 -4.00 3.95
N PHE A 9 -3.36 -5.21 4.49
CA PHE A 9 -2.60 -5.47 5.72
C PHE A 9 -1.49 -6.43 5.37
N VAL A 10 -0.25 -6.04 5.62
CA VAL A 10 0.93 -6.83 5.25
C VAL A 10 1.57 -7.36 6.52
N THR A 11 1.76 -8.67 6.57
CA THR A 11 2.32 -9.39 7.72
C THR A 11 3.71 -9.91 7.36
N GLY A 12 4.61 -9.93 8.34
CA GLY A 12 5.96 -10.45 8.19
C GLY A 12 6.99 -9.46 8.69
N ARG A 13 8.20 -9.54 8.16
CA ARG A 13 9.25 -8.58 8.46
C ARG A 13 9.07 -7.40 7.50
N VAL A 14 8.21 -6.47 7.89
CA VAL A 14 7.78 -5.37 7.03
C VAL A 14 7.97 -3.99 7.66
N GLN A 15 8.31 -3.94 8.96
CA GLN A 15 8.66 -2.68 9.62
C GLN A 15 10.18 -2.58 9.75
N GLY A 16 10.71 -1.35 9.64
CA GLY A 16 12.16 -1.10 9.74
C GLY A 16 12.95 -1.53 8.51
N VAL A 17 12.27 -1.77 7.39
CA VAL A 17 12.89 -2.24 6.14
C VAL A 17 12.56 -1.33 4.95
N PHE A 18 12.15 -0.09 5.22
CA PHE A 18 11.78 0.91 4.21
C PHE A 18 10.53 0.55 3.39
N PHE A 19 9.66 -0.29 3.93
CA PHE A 19 8.43 -0.69 3.24
C PHE A 19 7.56 0.54 2.92
N ARG A 20 7.30 1.38 3.93
CA ARG A 20 6.43 2.56 3.78
C ARG A 20 6.99 3.56 2.77
N GLN A 21 8.28 3.88 2.86
CA GLN A 21 8.90 4.87 1.97
C GLN A 21 8.94 4.37 0.53
N THR A 22 9.23 3.09 0.32
CA THR A 22 9.25 2.51 -1.02
C THR A 22 7.85 2.47 -1.61
N LEU A 23 6.84 2.12 -0.82
CA LEU A 23 5.45 2.12 -1.29
C LEU A 23 5.02 3.52 -1.69
N LYS A 24 5.39 4.54 -0.89
CA LYS A 24 5.09 5.94 -1.22
C LYS A 24 5.69 6.33 -2.56
N ALA A 25 6.95 5.98 -2.81
CA ALA A 25 7.63 6.30 -4.07
C ALA A 25 6.92 5.63 -5.24
N LYS A 26 6.54 4.38 -5.09
CA LYS A 26 5.84 3.64 -6.15
C LYS A 26 4.44 4.19 -6.38
N ALA A 27 3.74 4.58 -5.33
CA ALA A 27 2.42 5.19 -5.44
C ALA A 27 2.50 6.48 -6.25
N LYS A 28 3.48 7.31 -5.98
CA LYS A 28 3.69 8.57 -6.71
C LYS A 28 3.97 8.30 -8.19
N GLN A 29 4.77 7.29 -8.50
CA GLN A 29 5.10 6.93 -9.88
C GLN A 29 3.89 6.40 -10.65
N ASN A 30 2.92 5.82 -9.96
CA ASN A 30 1.78 5.15 -10.56
C ASN A 30 0.47 5.89 -10.34
N ASP A 31 0.51 7.15 -9.90
CA ASP A 31 -0.68 7.97 -9.66
C ASP A 31 -1.69 7.28 -8.72
N VAL A 32 -1.17 6.65 -7.68
CA VAL A 32 -1.97 6.05 -6.62
C VAL A 32 -1.92 6.94 -5.40
N TYR A 33 -3.07 7.17 -4.78
CA TYR A 33 -3.23 8.07 -3.64
C TYR A 33 -3.71 7.29 -2.43
N GLY A 34 -3.44 7.82 -1.24
CA GLY A 34 -3.84 7.17 -0.01
C GLY A 34 -2.81 7.36 1.09
N TRP A 35 -2.58 6.31 1.86
CA TRP A 35 -1.61 6.37 2.97
C TRP A 35 -1.12 4.98 3.34
N VAL A 36 -0.02 4.96 4.09
CA VAL A 36 0.56 3.74 4.65
C VAL A 36 1.08 4.03 6.05
N LYS A 37 0.89 3.09 6.95
CA LYS A 37 1.39 3.20 8.33
C LYS A 37 1.79 1.85 8.91
N ASN A 38 2.66 1.88 9.92
CA ASN A 38 2.96 0.71 10.74
C ASN A 38 1.88 0.55 11.80
N LEU A 39 1.47 -0.69 12.05
CA LEU A 39 0.57 -1.02 13.15
C LEU A 39 1.39 -1.47 14.36
N ASN A 40 0.77 -1.38 15.54
CA ASN A 40 1.43 -1.77 16.79
C ASN A 40 1.74 -3.26 16.86
N ASP A 41 1.01 -4.08 16.11
CA ASP A 41 1.22 -5.53 16.10
C ASP A 41 2.28 -5.99 15.10
N GLY A 42 2.99 -5.06 14.47
CA GLY A 42 4.07 -5.38 13.52
C GLY A 42 3.67 -5.37 12.06
N ARG A 43 2.37 -5.32 11.77
CA ARG A 43 1.90 -5.27 10.38
C ARG A 43 2.04 -3.87 9.80
N VAL A 44 1.92 -3.78 8.49
CA VAL A 44 1.77 -2.51 7.75
C VAL A 44 0.36 -2.47 7.17
N GLU A 45 -0.29 -1.33 7.31
CA GLU A 45 -1.62 -1.09 6.74
C GLU A 45 -1.52 0.02 5.71
N ALA A 46 -2.20 -0.13 4.57
CA ALA A 46 -2.25 0.91 3.54
C ALA A 46 -3.63 1.00 2.90
N ILE A 47 -3.98 2.22 2.49
CA ILE A 47 -5.12 2.48 1.61
C ILE A 47 -4.55 2.94 0.27
N LEU A 48 -5.04 2.32 -0.81
CA LEU A 48 -4.58 2.59 -2.17
C LEU A 48 -5.79 2.95 -3.03
N GLU A 49 -5.78 4.15 -3.59
CA GLU A 49 -6.84 4.60 -4.52
C GLU A 49 -6.24 5.06 -5.84
N GLY A 50 -6.89 4.72 -6.93
CA GLY A 50 -6.49 5.15 -8.26
C GLY A 50 -7.09 4.27 -9.34
N ASN A 51 -6.52 4.37 -10.52
CA ASN A 51 -6.90 3.48 -11.62
C ASN A 51 -6.63 2.04 -11.21
N THR A 52 -7.55 1.15 -11.53
CA THR A 52 -7.49 -0.26 -11.14
C THR A 52 -6.14 -0.91 -11.48
N GLU A 53 -5.64 -0.68 -12.70
CA GLU A 53 -4.36 -1.24 -13.12
C GLU A 53 -3.20 -0.76 -12.24
N ASN A 54 -3.19 0.53 -11.90
CA ASN A 54 -2.11 1.11 -11.10
C ASN A 54 -2.16 0.62 -9.65
N VAL A 55 -3.36 0.53 -9.09
CA VAL A 55 -3.55 -0.03 -7.75
C VAL A 55 -3.09 -1.49 -7.72
N SER A 56 -3.44 -2.27 -8.75
CA SER A 56 -3.04 -3.68 -8.84
C SER A 56 -1.53 -3.86 -8.85
N ARG A 57 -0.80 -2.97 -9.53
CA ARG A 57 0.67 -3.02 -9.53
C ARG A 57 1.25 -2.86 -8.13
N LEU A 58 0.67 -1.97 -7.33
CA LEU A 58 1.14 -1.75 -5.96
C LEU A 58 0.78 -2.89 -5.04
N VAL A 59 -0.41 -3.46 -5.19
CA VAL A 59 -0.81 -4.64 -4.41
C VAL A 59 0.13 -5.81 -4.73
N GLU A 60 0.42 -6.01 -6.00
CA GLU A 60 1.32 -7.08 -6.44
C GLU A 60 2.73 -6.88 -5.88
N TRP A 61 3.24 -5.65 -5.92
CA TRP A 61 4.54 -5.33 -5.32
C TRP A 61 4.56 -5.62 -3.83
N ALA A 62 3.45 -5.40 -3.13
CA ALA A 62 3.39 -5.59 -1.68
C ALA A 62 3.65 -7.05 -1.28
N TYR A 63 3.39 -8.02 -2.15
CA TYR A 63 3.69 -9.42 -1.87
C TYR A 63 5.19 -9.70 -1.74
N SER A 64 6.04 -8.90 -2.36
CA SER A 64 7.49 -9.04 -2.22
C SER A 64 8.08 -7.98 -1.29
N GLY A 65 7.57 -6.75 -1.37
CA GLY A 65 8.11 -5.64 -0.63
C GLY A 65 9.51 -5.25 -1.08
N PRO A 66 10.18 -4.35 -0.35
CA PRO A 66 11.56 -3.97 -0.66
C PRO A 66 12.54 -5.11 -0.32
N ALA A 67 13.81 -4.93 -0.70
CA ALA A 67 14.82 -5.99 -0.67
C ALA A 67 14.98 -6.69 0.67
N ASN A 68 14.88 -5.95 1.78
CA ASN A 68 15.09 -6.51 3.12
C ASN A 68 13.80 -6.97 3.80
N ALA A 69 12.67 -6.87 3.13
CA ALA A 69 11.40 -7.32 3.67
C ALA A 69 11.23 -8.82 3.48
N ILE A 70 10.48 -9.43 4.41
CA ILE A 70 10.01 -10.81 4.28
C ILE A 70 8.51 -10.74 4.47
N VAL A 71 7.77 -10.82 3.37
CA VAL A 71 6.31 -10.75 3.42
C VAL A 71 5.75 -12.16 3.57
N GLU A 72 5.00 -12.37 4.64
CA GLU A 72 4.40 -13.67 4.93
C GLU A 72 2.97 -13.74 4.42
N ASP A 73 2.25 -12.62 4.44
CA ASP A 73 0.86 -12.58 4.04
C ASP A 73 0.46 -11.16 3.66
N VAL A 74 -0.46 -11.04 2.71
CA VAL A 74 -1.10 -9.78 2.34
C VAL A 74 -2.60 -10.00 2.36
N GLU A 75 -3.28 -9.38 3.32
CA GLU A 75 -4.74 -9.38 3.36
C GLU A 75 -5.26 -8.22 2.54
N ILE A 76 -6.20 -8.49 1.65
CA ILE A 76 -6.75 -7.50 0.72
C ILE A 76 -8.23 -7.32 1.01
N GLN A 77 -8.64 -6.06 1.20
CA GLN A 77 -10.05 -5.70 1.37
C GLN A 77 -10.44 -4.69 0.31
N ASN A 78 -11.48 -5.00 -0.45
CA ASN A 78 -12.05 -4.05 -1.40
C ASN A 78 -12.94 -3.06 -0.67
N GLU A 79 -12.76 -1.77 -0.96
CA GLU A 79 -13.57 -0.70 -0.39
C GLU A 79 -14.14 0.17 -1.50
N LYS A 80 -15.13 0.98 -1.16
CA LYS A 80 -15.72 1.90 -2.12
C LYS A 80 -14.75 3.04 -2.39
N PHE A 81 -14.48 3.32 -3.66
CA PHE A 81 -13.67 4.45 -4.08
C PHE A 81 -14.36 5.76 -3.66
N THR A 82 -13.61 6.66 -3.03
CA THR A 82 -14.14 7.96 -2.57
C THR A 82 -13.49 9.14 -3.27
N GLY A 83 -12.27 8.99 -3.76
CA GLY A 83 -11.53 10.08 -4.38
C GLY A 83 -11.09 11.16 -3.39
N GLU A 84 -11.04 10.83 -2.10
CA GLU A 84 -10.77 11.82 -1.05
C GLU A 84 -9.29 12.20 -0.93
N PHE A 85 -8.39 11.42 -1.52
CA PHE A 85 -6.94 11.64 -1.37
C PHE A 85 -6.40 12.44 -2.55
N SER A 86 -5.51 13.38 -2.25
CA SER A 86 -4.81 14.19 -3.26
C SER A 86 -3.33 13.81 -3.39
N ARG A 87 -2.83 12.93 -2.52
CA ARG A 87 -1.45 12.47 -2.53
C ARG A 87 -1.34 11.14 -1.78
N PHE A 88 -0.16 10.56 -1.78
CA PHE A 88 0.13 9.38 -0.97
C PHE A 88 1.04 9.78 0.19
N GLU A 89 0.66 9.44 1.40
CA GLU A 89 1.37 9.85 2.61
C GLU A 89 1.80 8.67 3.45
N VAL A 90 2.96 8.80 4.09
CA VAL A 90 3.37 7.93 5.20
C VAL A 90 2.79 8.53 6.48
N THR A 91 2.02 7.74 7.20
CA THR A 91 1.41 8.20 8.46
C THR A 91 1.94 7.38 9.64
N TYR A 92 1.61 7.84 10.82
CA TYR A 92 2.06 7.24 12.08
C TYR A 92 0.85 7.01 13.04
#